data_9fe1579e91d76ff74115245fd765d6b0
#
_entry.id   9fe1579e91d76ff74115245fd765d6b0
#
_cell.length_a   1.000
_cell.length_b   1.000
_cell.length_c   1.000
_cell.angle_alpha   90.00
_cell.angle_beta   90.00
_cell.angle_gamma   90.00
#
_symmetry.space_group_name_H-M   'P 1'
#
loop_
_entity.id
_entity.type
_entity.pdbx_description
1 polymer ?
#
loop_
_entity_poly.entity_id
_entity_poly.type
_entity_poly.pdbx_seq_one_letter_code
_entity_poly.pdbx_strand_id
1 'polypeptide(L)'
;MIDGIYHVTFSSNSNDFGEGIAVFKGSSVNGGDHGYVYTGTKSGQGNQFSSSLTIKQWNPAVQSIFGAAKEFVLELNGNSSGDNSFVAQGHIAGQPQAKITIRGRHLSVAA
;
A
#
# COMPACT_ATOMS: atom_id res chain seq x y z
N MET A 1 -5.55 -0.86 14.12
CA MET A 1 -4.18 -0.72 13.55
C MET A 1 -3.53 0.53 14.09
N ILE A 2 -2.34 0.42 14.61
CA ILE A 2 -1.65 1.58 15.20
C ILE A 2 -0.92 2.37 14.12
N ASP A 3 -0.75 3.66 14.37
CA ASP A 3 0.09 4.51 13.53
C ASP A 3 1.54 4.02 13.59
N GLY A 4 2.31 4.30 12.57
CA GLY A 4 3.71 3.99 12.56
C GLY A 4 4.28 3.77 11.16
N ILE A 5 5.51 3.31 11.15
CA ILE A 5 6.25 2.97 9.95
C ILE A 5 6.17 1.46 9.77
N TYR A 6 5.70 1.06 8.60
CA TYR A 6 5.46 -0.35 8.26
C TYR A 6 6.33 -0.78 7.10
N HIS A 7 6.90 -1.98 7.20
CA HIS A 7 7.41 -2.67 6.02
C HIS A 7 6.23 -3.30 5.31
N VAL A 8 6.08 -3.03 4.03
CA VAL A 8 5.00 -3.61 3.24
C VAL A 8 5.58 -4.46 2.13
N THR A 9 4.95 -5.61 1.93
CA THR A 9 5.20 -6.46 0.76
C THR A 9 3.91 -6.52 -0.03
N PHE A 10 4.02 -6.56 -1.35
CA PHE A 10 2.85 -6.60 -2.19
C PHE A 10 3.04 -7.56 -3.35
N SER A 11 1.92 -8.15 -3.77
CA SER A 11 1.88 -9.07 -4.89
C SER A 11 0.67 -8.81 -5.76
N SER A 12 0.84 -8.92 -7.06
CA SER A 12 -0.26 -8.85 -8.02
C SER A 12 -0.82 -10.24 -8.29
N ASN A 13 -1.99 -10.29 -8.91
CA ASN A 13 -2.58 -11.55 -9.36
C ASN A 13 -1.84 -12.15 -10.56
N SER A 14 -0.80 -11.49 -11.07
CA SER A 14 0.11 -12.01 -12.10
C SER A 14 1.40 -12.59 -11.51
N ASN A 15 1.44 -12.79 -10.19
CA ASN A 15 2.60 -13.31 -9.45
C ASN A 15 3.84 -12.40 -9.46
N ASP A 16 3.64 -11.11 -9.67
CA ASP A 16 4.70 -10.12 -9.49
C ASP A 16 4.72 -9.66 -8.04
N PHE A 17 5.92 -9.41 -7.52
CA PHE A 17 6.14 -9.09 -6.10
C PHE A 17 6.99 -7.83 -5.96
N GLY A 18 6.78 -7.12 -4.85
CA GLY A 18 7.58 -5.97 -4.49
C GLY A 18 7.51 -5.69 -3.01
N GLU A 19 8.29 -4.71 -2.56
CA GLU A 19 8.30 -4.28 -1.16
C GLU A 19 8.61 -2.80 -1.05
N GLY A 20 8.21 -2.21 0.07
CA GLY A 20 8.43 -0.80 0.33
C GLY A 20 8.17 -0.46 1.78
N ILE A 21 8.10 0.85 2.03
CA ILE A 21 7.79 1.42 3.34
C ILE A 21 6.52 2.23 3.22
N ALA A 22 5.63 2.09 4.19
CA ALA A 22 4.43 2.92 4.30
C ALA A 22 4.32 3.48 5.72
N VAL A 23 4.05 4.77 5.82
CA VAL A 23 3.88 5.47 7.08
C VAL A 23 2.41 5.81 7.24
N PHE A 24 1.81 5.29 8.31
CA PHE A 24 0.41 5.56 8.65
C PHE A 24 0.39 6.53 9.84
N LYS A 25 -0.28 7.65 9.66
CA LYS A 25 -0.43 8.64 10.72
C LYS A 25 -1.80 9.29 10.61
N GLY A 26 -2.68 8.99 11.58
CA GLY A 26 -4.06 9.41 11.52
C GLY A 26 -4.74 8.84 10.28
N SER A 27 -5.29 9.72 9.46
CA SER A 27 -5.93 9.33 8.19
C SER A 27 -5.00 9.43 6.99
N SER A 28 -3.72 9.72 7.19
CA SER A 28 -2.77 9.86 6.08
C SER A 28 -1.90 8.61 5.92
N VAL A 29 -1.56 8.31 4.66
CA VAL A 29 -0.63 7.24 4.31
C VAL A 29 0.39 7.84 3.36
N ASN A 30 1.67 7.66 3.68
CA ASN A 30 2.77 8.12 2.85
C ASN A 30 3.86 7.07 2.84
N GLY A 31 4.51 6.91 1.71
CA GLY A 31 5.60 5.94 1.64
C GLY A 31 6.21 5.85 0.28
N GLY A 32 6.92 4.76 0.06
CA GLY A 32 7.53 4.53 -1.23
C GLY A 32 8.46 3.34 -1.24
N ASP A 33 9.02 3.13 -2.41
CA ASP A 33 10.03 2.12 -2.68
C ASP A 33 11.07 2.71 -3.63
N HIS A 34 11.90 1.86 -4.24
CA HIS A 34 12.98 2.32 -5.11
C HIS A 34 12.51 2.83 -6.47
N GLY A 35 11.22 2.81 -6.75
CA GLY A 35 10.68 3.23 -8.04
C GLY A 35 9.47 4.13 -7.95
N TYR A 36 8.70 4.05 -6.87
CA TYR A 36 7.40 4.70 -6.74
C TYR A 36 7.25 5.37 -5.39
N VAL A 37 6.45 6.42 -5.34
CA VAL A 37 6.03 7.08 -4.11
C VAL A 37 4.53 6.81 -3.90
N TYR A 38 4.14 6.63 -2.65
CA TYR A 38 2.76 6.33 -2.24
C TYR A 38 2.21 7.49 -1.44
N THR A 39 1.04 7.99 -1.79
CA THR A 39 0.34 9.02 -1.00
C THR A 39 -1.15 8.73 -1.00
N GLY A 40 -1.78 8.91 0.13
CA GLY A 40 -3.21 8.71 0.18
C GLY A 40 -3.80 8.80 1.57
N THR A 41 -4.94 8.15 1.72
CA THR A 41 -5.75 8.22 2.93
C THR A 41 -6.13 6.83 3.41
N LYS A 42 -6.42 6.74 4.70
CA LYS A 42 -6.94 5.56 5.35
C LYS A 42 -8.13 5.97 6.21
N SER A 43 -9.20 5.19 6.16
CA SER A 43 -10.36 5.36 7.03
C SER A 43 -10.84 4.00 7.51
N GLY A 44 -11.62 4.01 8.60
CA GLY A 44 -12.19 2.80 9.14
C GLY A 44 -12.16 2.79 10.65
N GLN A 45 -12.71 1.72 11.23
CA GLN A 45 -12.83 1.55 12.68
C GLN A 45 -12.41 0.15 13.08
N GLY A 46 -11.83 0.05 14.28
CA GLY A 46 -11.39 -1.22 14.82
C GLY A 46 -10.27 -1.83 13.98
N ASN A 47 -10.46 -3.08 13.61
CA ASN A 47 -9.46 -3.82 12.84
C ASN A 47 -9.67 -3.74 11.33
N GLN A 48 -10.69 -3.02 10.88
CA GLN A 48 -11.00 -2.89 9.45
C GLN A 48 -10.72 -1.48 8.97
N PHE A 49 -10.15 -1.38 7.78
CA PHE A 49 -9.91 -0.08 7.17
C PHE A 49 -10.03 -0.16 5.66
N SER A 50 -10.29 1.00 5.05
CA SER A 50 -10.17 1.18 3.62
C SER A 50 -9.13 2.25 3.34
N SER A 51 -8.52 2.18 2.17
CA SER A 51 -7.47 3.10 1.78
C SER A 51 -7.53 3.37 0.29
N SER A 52 -7.23 4.60 -0.07
CA SER A 52 -7.06 5.01 -1.46
C SER A 52 -5.66 5.59 -1.56
N LEU A 53 -4.82 4.96 -2.38
CA LEU A 53 -3.41 5.33 -2.53
C LEU A 53 -3.12 5.71 -3.97
N THR A 54 -2.51 6.88 -4.15
CA THR A 54 -1.92 7.27 -5.42
C THR A 54 -0.48 6.75 -5.45
N ILE A 55 -0.18 5.98 -6.47
CA ILE A 55 1.15 5.39 -6.69
C ILE A 55 1.76 6.08 -7.90
N LYS A 56 2.89 6.75 -7.71
CA LYS A 56 3.49 7.58 -8.75
C LYS A 56 4.96 7.23 -8.93
N GLN A 57 5.36 6.96 -10.16
CA GLN A 57 6.75 6.64 -10.48
C GLN A 57 7.65 7.88 -10.29
N TRP A 58 8.74 7.71 -9.56
CA TRP A 58 9.78 8.72 -9.43
C TRP A 58 11.11 8.28 -10.08
N ASN A 59 11.28 6.97 -10.30
CA ASN A 59 12.46 6.42 -10.94
C ASN A 59 12.04 5.68 -12.22
N PRO A 60 12.28 6.27 -13.40
CA PRO A 60 11.83 5.67 -14.66
C PRO A 60 12.53 4.37 -15.03
N ALA A 61 13.63 4.02 -14.35
CA ALA A 61 14.30 2.74 -14.56
C ALA A 61 13.61 1.56 -13.90
N VAL A 62 12.60 1.81 -13.05
CA VAL A 62 11.90 0.77 -12.29
C VAL A 62 10.45 0.71 -12.74
N GLN A 63 9.99 -0.48 -13.09
CA GLN A 63 8.59 -0.73 -13.44
C GLN A 63 7.81 -1.25 -12.23
N SER A 64 6.52 -0.94 -12.19
CA SER A 64 5.63 -1.45 -11.14
C SER A 64 5.34 -2.93 -11.35
N ILE A 65 4.74 -3.57 -10.33
CA ILE A 65 4.22 -4.93 -10.48
C ILE A 65 3.07 -5.02 -11.50
N PHE A 66 2.54 -3.89 -11.93
CA PHE A 66 1.54 -3.81 -12.98
C PHE A 66 2.14 -3.39 -14.34
N GLY A 67 3.46 -3.49 -14.50
CA GLY A 67 4.15 -3.19 -15.75
C GLY A 67 4.59 -1.73 -15.85
N ALA A 68 4.39 -1.11 -17.03
CA ALA A 68 4.93 0.22 -17.33
C ALA A 68 4.05 1.38 -16.85
N ALA A 69 3.11 1.16 -15.95
CA ALA A 69 2.24 2.20 -15.42
C ALA A 69 3.06 3.24 -14.63
N LYS A 70 2.87 4.52 -14.96
CA LYS A 70 3.61 5.61 -14.32
C LYS A 70 2.88 6.20 -13.13
N GLU A 71 1.56 6.18 -13.17
CA GLU A 71 0.72 6.67 -12.07
C GLU A 71 -0.60 5.94 -12.10
N PHE A 72 -1.05 5.50 -10.92
CA PHE A 72 -2.34 4.85 -10.77
C PHE A 72 -2.81 4.97 -9.33
N VAL A 73 -4.10 4.71 -9.11
CA VAL A 73 -4.71 4.74 -7.79
C VAL A 73 -5.09 3.31 -7.41
N LEU A 74 -4.74 2.93 -6.18
CA LEU A 74 -5.16 1.66 -5.60
C LEU A 74 -6.32 1.91 -4.65
N GLU A 75 -7.37 1.10 -4.78
CA GLU A 75 -8.49 1.05 -3.85
C GLU A 75 -8.35 -0.23 -3.03
N LEU A 76 -8.20 -0.08 -1.71
CA LEU A 76 -7.83 -1.16 -0.82
C LEU A 76 -8.79 -1.31 0.34
N ASN A 77 -9.00 -2.54 0.77
CA ASN A 77 -9.67 -2.87 2.02
C ASN A 77 -8.73 -3.75 2.83
N GLY A 78 -8.55 -3.42 4.09
CA GLY A 78 -7.60 -4.10 4.93
C GLY A 78 -8.15 -4.51 6.28
N ASN A 79 -7.45 -5.45 6.89
CA ASN A 79 -7.71 -5.94 8.23
C ASN A 79 -6.39 -5.98 8.98
N SER A 80 -6.37 -5.39 10.17
CA SER A 80 -5.21 -5.50 11.05
C SER A 80 -5.32 -6.75 11.92
N SER A 81 -4.17 -7.32 12.21
CA SER A 81 -4.04 -8.49 13.07
C SER A 81 -3.21 -8.08 14.28
N GLY A 82 -3.87 -7.81 15.39
CA GLY A 82 -3.25 -7.16 16.52
C GLY A 82 -2.80 -5.76 16.17
N ASP A 83 -1.75 -5.26 16.82
CA ASP A 83 -1.24 -3.91 16.60
C ASP A 83 -0.11 -3.85 15.57
N ASN A 84 0.44 -5.00 15.18
CA ASN A 84 1.73 -5.06 14.51
C ASN A 84 1.68 -5.43 13.03
N SER A 85 0.53 -5.88 12.53
CA SER A 85 0.44 -6.33 11.14
C SER A 85 -0.93 -6.08 10.54
N PHE A 86 -0.96 -6.07 9.21
CA PHE A 86 -2.22 -6.00 8.46
C PHE A 86 -2.09 -6.72 7.14
N VAL A 87 -3.26 -7.05 6.57
CA VAL A 87 -3.38 -7.52 5.19
C VAL A 87 -4.43 -6.66 4.51
N ALA A 88 -4.11 -6.13 3.35
CA ALA A 88 -5.04 -5.36 2.53
C ALA A 88 -5.11 -5.96 1.14
N GLN A 89 -6.30 -5.89 0.56
CA GLN A 89 -6.55 -6.39 -0.79
C GLN A 89 -7.35 -5.36 -1.56
N GLY A 90 -7.13 -5.30 -2.86
CA GLY A 90 -7.84 -4.37 -3.71
C GLY A 90 -7.41 -4.47 -5.15
N HIS A 91 -7.53 -3.35 -5.84
CA HIS A 91 -7.25 -3.29 -7.27
C HIS A 91 -6.93 -1.87 -7.70
N ILE A 92 -6.44 -1.73 -8.92
CA ILE A 92 -6.30 -0.40 -9.54
C ILE A 92 -7.70 0.16 -9.79
N ALA A 93 -7.93 1.41 -9.40
CA ALA A 93 -9.20 2.10 -9.63
C ALA A 93 -9.55 2.06 -11.11
N GLY A 94 -10.77 1.64 -11.43
CA GLY A 94 -11.24 1.49 -12.81
C GLY A 94 -10.76 0.21 -13.50
N GLN A 95 -9.95 -0.62 -12.85
CA GLN A 95 -9.43 -1.85 -13.42
C GLN A 95 -9.55 -2.99 -12.41
N PRO A 96 -10.76 -3.49 -12.16
CA PRO A 96 -10.98 -4.47 -11.09
C PRO A 96 -10.27 -5.81 -11.29
N GLN A 97 -9.82 -6.11 -12.51
CA GLN A 97 -9.03 -7.30 -12.78
C GLN A 97 -7.54 -7.16 -12.37
N ALA A 98 -7.06 -5.92 -12.20
CA ALA A 98 -5.69 -5.66 -11.76
C ALA A 98 -5.62 -5.65 -10.24
N LYS A 99 -5.50 -6.85 -9.65
CA LYS A 99 -5.62 -7.07 -8.20
C LYS A 99 -4.28 -7.06 -7.51
N ILE A 100 -4.29 -6.64 -6.25
CA ILE A 100 -3.10 -6.59 -5.40
C ILE A 100 -3.44 -7.07 -3.99
N THR A 101 -2.49 -7.71 -3.36
CA THR A 101 -2.50 -8.03 -1.92
C THR A 101 -1.29 -7.38 -1.30
N ILE A 102 -1.51 -6.66 -0.19
CA ILE A 102 -0.44 -5.98 0.55
C ILE A 102 -0.44 -6.53 1.97
N ARG A 103 0.76 -6.89 2.44
CA ARG A 103 0.97 -7.30 3.82
C ARG A 103 1.91 -6.31 4.48
N GLY A 104 1.53 -5.83 5.67
CA GLY A 104 2.32 -4.86 6.39
C GLY A 104 2.71 -5.35 7.77
N ARG A 105 3.91 -4.95 8.20
CA ARG A 105 4.42 -5.23 9.54
C ARG A 105 4.98 -3.95 10.12
N HIS A 106 4.54 -3.63 11.34
CA HIS A 106 4.99 -2.45 12.07
C HIS A 106 6.47 -2.57 12.43
N LEU A 107 7.22 -1.53 12.11
CA LEU A 107 8.66 -1.47 12.40
C LEU A 107 8.97 -0.49 13.51
N SER A 108 8.30 0.66 13.52
CA SER A 108 8.64 1.76 14.43
C SER A 108 7.49 2.74 14.51
N VAL A 109 7.48 3.53 15.58
CA VAL A 109 6.59 4.69 15.65
C VAL A 109 6.98 5.70 14.58
N ALA A 110 6.01 6.47 14.09
CA ALA A 110 6.26 7.58 13.19
C ALA A 110 6.54 8.84 14.01
N ALA A 111 7.56 9.54 13.61
CA ALA A 111 7.92 10.81 14.30
C ALA A 111 6.87 11.89 14.05
#